data_6f54cb99c0e5ad37f9c64616216bdbf5
#
_entry.id   6f54cb99c0e5ad37f9c64616216bdbf5
#
_cell.length_a   1.000
_cell.length_b   1.000
_cell.length_c   1.000
_cell.angle_alpha   90.00
_cell.angle_beta   90.00
_cell.angle_gamma   90.00
#
_symmetry.space_group_name_H-M   'P 1'
#
loop_
_entity.id
_entity.type
_entity.pdbx_description
1 polymer ?
#
loop_
_entity_poly.entity_id
_entity_poly.type
_entity_poly.pdbx_seq_one_letter_code
_entity_poly.pdbx_strand_id
1 'polypeptide(L)'
;PVVTDVIALEADGKTAGENTQAYTELLQLAFSLEKMSSHPLAEAIVKKAEACSAAFQEVSDYEMIPGQGIAGTIDKARCLAGNRKLMETNRIDISVAAGLQEKLADEGKTPLYFAQGGKFLGVIAAADVVKPTSREAIARLQEMGMDVIMLTGDNARTAEAIKKQVGIKTVIADVLPQDKEEKVRR
;
A
#
# COMPACT_ATOMS: atom_id res chain seq x y z
N PRO A 1 -2.27 -8.03 2.17
CA PRO A 1 -1.72 -6.77 2.70
C PRO A 1 -2.50 -6.24 3.90
N VAL A 2 -1.86 -5.39 4.72
CA VAL A 2 -2.50 -4.58 5.75
C VAL A 2 -2.02 -3.14 5.63
N VAL A 3 -2.85 -2.19 6.07
CA VAL A 3 -2.42 -0.79 6.16
C VAL A 3 -1.41 -0.65 7.31
N THR A 4 -0.25 -0.12 6.99
CA THR A 4 0.84 0.11 7.95
C THR A 4 0.96 1.57 8.36
N ASP A 5 0.66 2.50 7.44
CA ASP A 5 0.77 3.94 7.68
C ASP A 5 -0.43 4.68 7.05
N VAL A 6 -0.92 5.68 7.76
CA VAL A 6 -1.88 6.67 7.27
C VAL A 6 -1.27 8.04 7.51
N ILE A 7 -0.87 8.72 6.45
CA ILE A 7 -0.16 9.99 6.47
C ILE A 7 -1.07 11.05 5.85
N ALA A 8 -1.93 11.63 6.65
CA ALA A 8 -2.80 12.73 6.26
C ALA A 8 -2.04 14.07 6.36
N LEU A 9 -2.47 15.05 5.58
CA LEU A 9 -1.86 16.38 5.57
C LEU A 9 -2.85 17.44 6.03
N GLU A 10 -2.40 18.30 6.91
CA GLU A 10 -3.10 19.52 7.29
C GLU A 10 -3.05 20.56 6.16
N ALA A 11 -3.85 21.62 6.28
CA ALA A 11 -3.90 22.70 5.29
C ALA A 11 -2.55 23.43 5.13
N ASP A 12 -1.69 23.41 6.14
CA ASP A 12 -0.35 24.00 6.12
C ASP A 12 0.74 23.05 5.57
N GLY A 13 0.34 21.85 5.11
CA GLY A 13 1.22 20.82 4.54
C GLY A 13 1.95 19.96 5.56
N LYS A 14 1.69 20.13 6.85
CA LYS A 14 2.26 19.25 7.89
C LYS A 14 1.49 17.96 8.00
N THR A 15 2.16 16.92 8.47
CA THR A 15 1.51 15.64 8.78
C THR A 15 0.53 15.80 9.92
N ALA A 16 -0.70 15.40 9.68
CA ALA A 16 -1.77 15.39 10.66
C ALA A 16 -1.60 14.23 11.65
N GLY A 17 -1.92 14.47 12.91
CA GLY A 17 -2.00 13.42 13.92
C GLY A 17 -3.20 12.49 13.72
N GLU A 18 -3.16 11.31 14.31
CA GLU A 18 -4.33 10.44 14.42
C GLU A 18 -5.48 11.19 15.13
N ASN A 19 -6.72 10.96 14.69
CA ASN A 19 -7.94 11.60 15.20
C ASN A 19 -8.10 13.11 14.87
N THR A 20 -7.26 13.66 13.99
CA THR A 20 -7.54 15.00 13.42
C THR A 20 -8.60 14.91 12.33
N GLN A 21 -9.16 16.08 11.97
CA GLN A 21 -10.12 16.16 10.88
C GLN A 21 -9.49 15.69 9.56
N ALA A 22 -8.27 16.12 9.24
CA ALA A 22 -7.56 15.72 8.03
C ALA A 22 -7.34 14.18 7.94
N TYR A 23 -7.02 13.54 9.07
CA TYR A 23 -6.89 12.09 9.14
C TYR A 23 -8.23 11.38 8.86
N THR A 24 -9.30 11.90 9.45
CA THR A 24 -10.65 11.36 9.26
C THR A 24 -11.12 11.53 7.82
N GLU A 25 -10.92 12.70 7.23
CA GLU A 25 -11.28 13.00 5.84
C GLU A 25 -10.53 12.09 4.85
N LEU A 26 -9.23 11.88 5.06
CA LEU A 26 -8.44 10.95 4.25
C LEU A 26 -8.98 9.52 4.32
N LEU A 27 -9.31 9.03 5.51
CA LEU A 27 -9.86 7.68 5.66
C LEU A 27 -11.26 7.53 5.08
N GLN A 28 -12.12 8.54 5.19
CA GLN A 28 -13.47 8.55 4.60
C GLN A 28 -13.39 8.52 3.07
N LEU A 29 -12.52 9.34 2.48
CA LEU A 29 -12.29 9.35 1.05
C LEU A 29 -11.77 7.99 0.57
N ALA A 30 -10.75 7.46 1.23
CA ALA A 30 -10.14 6.19 0.90
C ALA A 30 -11.15 5.04 1.01
N PHE A 31 -11.93 4.99 2.09
CA PHE A 31 -12.99 4.02 2.29
C PHE A 31 -14.01 4.04 1.15
N SER A 32 -14.47 5.24 0.80
CA SER A 32 -15.54 5.42 -0.19
C SER A 32 -15.09 5.00 -1.60
N LEU A 33 -13.90 5.37 -2.01
CA LEU A 33 -13.35 4.98 -3.31
C LEU A 33 -12.96 3.50 -3.37
N GLU A 34 -12.22 3.01 -2.37
CA GLU A 34 -11.66 1.66 -2.39
C GLU A 34 -12.70 0.57 -2.15
N LYS A 35 -13.82 0.88 -1.52
CA LYS A 35 -14.93 -0.07 -1.34
C LYS A 35 -15.50 -0.62 -2.64
N MET A 36 -15.31 0.10 -3.75
CA MET A 36 -15.74 -0.30 -5.08
C MET A 36 -14.66 -1.06 -5.85
N SER A 37 -13.47 -1.18 -5.30
CA SER A 37 -12.32 -1.83 -5.92
C SER A 37 -12.18 -3.29 -5.44
N SER A 38 -11.82 -4.19 -6.34
CA SER A 38 -11.48 -5.59 -6.02
C SER A 38 -9.98 -5.81 -5.78
N HIS A 39 -9.18 -4.75 -5.75
CA HIS A 39 -7.73 -4.87 -5.56
C HIS A 39 -7.40 -5.29 -4.11
N PRO A 40 -6.41 -6.18 -3.85
CA PRO A 40 -6.05 -6.58 -2.49
C PRO A 40 -5.67 -5.42 -1.55
N LEU A 41 -5.04 -4.35 -2.09
CA LEU A 41 -4.74 -3.14 -1.31
C LEU A 41 -6.02 -2.41 -0.88
N ALA A 42 -7.04 -2.38 -1.73
CA ALA A 42 -8.33 -1.79 -1.41
C ALA A 42 -8.99 -2.47 -0.22
N GLU A 43 -8.97 -3.82 -0.18
CA GLU A 43 -9.49 -4.58 0.96
C GLU A 43 -8.80 -4.21 2.28
N ALA A 44 -7.48 -4.03 2.26
CA ALA A 44 -6.72 -3.61 3.43
C ALA A 44 -7.11 -2.20 3.91
N ILE A 45 -7.32 -1.26 2.98
CA ILE A 45 -7.74 0.11 3.27
C ILE A 45 -9.16 0.13 3.84
N VAL A 46 -10.09 -0.63 3.24
CA VAL A 46 -11.47 -0.76 3.73
C VAL A 46 -11.49 -1.27 5.17
N LYS A 47 -10.76 -2.35 5.47
CA LYS A 47 -10.64 -2.89 6.83
C LYS A 47 -10.10 -1.86 7.84
N LYS A 48 -9.08 -1.09 7.45
CA LYS A 48 -8.53 -0.04 8.31
C LYS A 48 -9.54 1.07 8.56
N ALA A 49 -10.25 1.52 7.53
CA ALA A 49 -11.25 2.57 7.63
C ALA A 49 -12.44 2.15 8.51
N GLU A 50 -12.92 0.92 8.35
CA GLU A 50 -13.99 0.34 9.19
C GLU A 50 -13.55 0.24 10.66
N ALA A 51 -12.32 -0.20 10.93
CA ALA A 51 -11.77 -0.24 12.29
C ALA A 51 -11.67 1.15 12.94
N CYS A 52 -11.50 2.21 12.12
CA CYS A 52 -11.50 3.60 12.57
C CYS A 52 -12.91 4.25 12.53
N SER A 53 -13.97 3.48 12.25
CA SER A 53 -15.35 3.98 12.11
C SER A 53 -15.49 5.11 11.09
N ALA A 54 -14.72 5.07 10.01
CA ALA A 54 -14.81 6.05 8.93
C ALA A 54 -16.17 5.96 8.24
N ALA A 55 -16.82 7.12 8.02
CA ALA A 55 -18.10 7.17 7.34
C ALA A 55 -17.94 6.93 5.84
N PHE A 56 -18.82 6.11 5.27
CA PHE A 56 -18.91 5.93 3.82
C PHE A 56 -19.64 7.11 3.19
N GLN A 57 -19.13 7.58 2.05
CA GLN A 57 -19.75 8.60 1.21
C GLN A 57 -20.10 7.99 -0.14
N GLU A 58 -21.22 8.40 -0.72
CA GLU A 58 -21.65 7.92 -2.03
C GLU A 58 -20.70 8.42 -3.12
N VAL A 59 -20.26 7.52 -3.99
CA VAL A 59 -19.34 7.80 -5.10
C VAL A 59 -20.12 7.70 -6.41
N SER A 60 -20.12 8.76 -7.19
CA SER A 60 -20.56 8.77 -8.58
C SER A 60 -19.38 8.80 -9.55
N ASP A 61 -19.64 8.57 -10.84
CA ASP A 61 -18.64 8.63 -11.92
C ASP A 61 -17.36 7.81 -11.61
N TYR A 62 -17.54 6.65 -10.95
CA TYR A 62 -16.42 5.78 -10.63
C TYR A 62 -15.78 5.23 -11.90
N GLU A 63 -14.48 5.37 -12.03
CA GLU A 63 -13.68 4.83 -13.12
C GLU A 63 -12.37 4.21 -12.64
N MET A 64 -11.98 3.11 -13.25
CA MET A 64 -10.67 2.51 -13.04
C MET A 64 -9.71 3.02 -14.14
N ILE A 65 -8.56 3.55 -13.73
CA ILE A 65 -7.53 4.06 -14.63
C ILE A 65 -6.40 3.02 -14.67
N PRO A 66 -6.28 2.26 -15.78
CA PRO A 66 -5.35 1.14 -15.87
C PRO A 66 -3.92 1.51 -15.51
N GLY A 67 -3.31 0.75 -14.57
CA GLY A 67 -1.94 0.95 -14.12
C GLY A 67 -1.68 2.22 -13.30
N GLN A 68 -2.72 3.00 -12.95
CA GLN A 68 -2.56 4.23 -12.18
C GLN A 68 -3.41 4.25 -10.90
N GLY A 69 -4.64 3.75 -10.94
CA GLY A 69 -5.54 3.76 -9.78
C GLY A 69 -7.00 3.94 -10.17
N ILE A 70 -7.75 4.63 -9.34
CA ILE A 70 -9.18 4.85 -9.48
C ILE A 70 -9.53 6.33 -9.30
N ALA A 71 -10.63 6.75 -9.91
CA ALA A 71 -11.22 8.07 -9.73
C ALA A 71 -12.72 7.95 -9.51
N GLY A 72 -13.30 8.98 -8.93
CA GLY A 72 -14.74 9.10 -8.73
C GLY A 72 -15.11 10.51 -8.32
N THR A 73 -16.39 10.77 -8.07
CA THR A 73 -16.91 12.05 -7.61
C THR A 73 -17.62 11.87 -6.28
N ILE A 74 -17.24 12.64 -5.27
CA ILE A 74 -17.89 12.71 -3.95
C ILE A 74 -18.20 14.18 -3.69
N ASP A 75 -19.46 14.49 -3.33
CA ASP A 75 -19.93 15.85 -3.06
C ASP A 75 -19.56 16.86 -4.18
N LYS A 76 -19.70 16.44 -5.43
CA LYS A 76 -19.36 17.22 -6.64
C LYS A 76 -17.85 17.48 -6.81
N ALA A 77 -17.00 16.97 -5.95
CA ALA A 77 -15.56 17.07 -6.07
C ALA A 77 -14.97 15.79 -6.68
N ARG A 78 -14.10 15.96 -7.69
CA ARG A 78 -13.37 14.84 -8.25
C ARG A 78 -12.35 14.29 -7.23
N CYS A 79 -12.39 13.00 -7.04
CA CYS A 79 -11.57 12.26 -6.09
C CYS A 79 -10.66 11.28 -6.82
N LEU A 80 -9.44 11.13 -6.35
CA LEU A 80 -8.42 10.27 -6.93
C LEU A 80 -7.80 9.39 -5.83
N ALA A 81 -7.61 8.11 -6.15
CA ALA A 81 -6.83 7.18 -5.33
C ALA A 81 -5.93 6.33 -6.22
N GLY A 82 -4.62 6.35 -6.00
CA GLY A 82 -3.71 5.58 -6.84
C GLY A 82 -2.23 5.90 -6.64
N ASN A 83 -1.42 5.57 -7.64
CA ASN A 83 0.02 5.79 -7.59
C ASN A 83 0.40 7.25 -7.89
N ARG A 84 1.69 7.55 -7.73
CA ARG A 84 2.26 8.87 -8.00
C ARG A 84 1.92 9.39 -9.41
N LYS A 85 1.96 8.51 -10.42
CA LYS A 85 1.67 8.87 -11.82
C LYS A 85 0.24 9.40 -12.00
N LEU A 86 -0.74 8.83 -11.26
CA LEU A 86 -2.11 9.34 -11.29
C LEU A 86 -2.17 10.80 -10.82
N MET A 87 -1.47 11.13 -9.74
CA MET A 87 -1.41 12.49 -9.19
C MET A 87 -0.76 13.45 -10.19
N GLU A 88 0.40 13.10 -10.75
CA GLU A 88 1.12 13.90 -11.74
C GLU A 88 0.28 14.15 -13.01
N THR A 89 -0.39 13.12 -13.54
CA THR A 89 -1.26 13.22 -14.71
C THR A 89 -2.42 14.20 -14.48
N ASN A 90 -2.96 14.24 -13.25
CA ASN A 90 -4.02 15.14 -12.85
C ASN A 90 -3.51 16.48 -12.27
N ARG A 91 -2.21 16.77 -12.37
CA ARG A 91 -1.59 18.03 -11.91
C ARG A 91 -1.80 18.29 -10.40
N ILE A 92 -1.87 17.24 -9.61
CA ILE A 92 -1.92 17.34 -8.15
C ILE A 92 -0.50 17.55 -7.63
N ASP A 93 -0.30 18.62 -6.86
CA ASP A 93 0.98 18.89 -6.21
C ASP A 93 1.19 17.93 -5.04
N ILE A 94 2.16 17.05 -5.18
CA ILE A 94 2.58 16.07 -4.17
C ILE A 94 3.99 16.36 -3.63
N SER A 95 4.51 17.57 -3.82
CA SER A 95 5.86 17.95 -3.38
C SER A 95 6.10 17.75 -1.88
N VAL A 96 5.05 17.93 -1.07
CA VAL A 96 5.08 17.67 0.39
C VAL A 96 5.31 16.19 0.74
N ALA A 97 5.05 15.28 -0.21
CA ALA A 97 5.31 13.85 -0.07
C ALA A 97 6.61 13.41 -0.79
N ALA A 98 7.47 14.36 -1.19
CA ALA A 98 8.73 14.06 -1.82
C ALA A 98 9.61 13.19 -0.90
N GLY A 99 10.19 12.12 -1.45
CA GLY A 99 10.98 11.15 -0.68
C GLY A 99 10.17 10.11 0.11
N LEU A 100 8.87 10.33 0.33
CA LEU A 100 8.03 9.39 1.06
C LEU A 100 7.90 8.05 0.32
N GLN A 101 7.81 8.10 -1.01
CA GLN A 101 7.74 6.90 -1.84
C GLN A 101 8.98 6.02 -1.68
N GLU A 102 10.17 6.62 -1.74
CA GLU A 102 11.43 5.89 -1.57
C GLU A 102 11.55 5.28 -0.18
N LYS A 103 11.25 6.08 0.85
CA LYS A 103 11.24 5.61 2.24
C LYS A 103 10.30 4.42 2.43
N LEU A 104 9.06 4.52 1.97
CA LEU A 104 8.09 3.43 2.10
C LEU A 104 8.49 2.20 1.29
N ALA A 105 9.05 2.39 0.08
CA ALA A 105 9.56 1.29 -0.73
C ALA A 105 10.73 0.57 -0.06
N ASP A 106 11.64 1.30 0.59
CA ASP A 106 12.76 0.71 1.35
C ASP A 106 12.27 -0.11 2.55
N GLU A 107 11.08 0.23 3.09
CA GLU A 107 10.40 -0.53 4.13
C GLU A 107 9.52 -1.67 3.59
N GLY A 108 9.51 -1.91 2.27
CA GLY A 108 8.68 -2.93 1.62
C GLY A 108 7.19 -2.61 1.60
N LYS A 109 6.84 -1.32 1.66
CA LYS A 109 5.47 -0.82 1.68
C LYS A 109 5.07 -0.24 0.33
N THR A 110 3.79 -0.38 -0.02
CA THR A 110 3.21 0.20 -1.24
C THR A 110 2.38 1.43 -0.87
N PRO A 111 2.77 2.64 -1.30
CA PRO A 111 2.00 3.85 -1.05
C PRO A 111 0.86 4.00 -2.08
N LEU A 112 -0.33 4.38 -1.60
CA LEU A 112 -1.42 4.93 -2.38
C LEU A 112 -1.62 6.40 -2.01
N TYR A 113 -1.75 7.25 -3.02
CA TYR A 113 -1.92 8.70 -2.92
C TYR A 113 -3.40 9.05 -3.08
N PHE A 114 -3.88 10.01 -2.30
CA PHE A 114 -5.28 10.42 -2.30
C PHE A 114 -5.41 11.92 -2.50
N ALA A 115 -6.34 12.33 -3.38
CA ALA A 115 -6.64 13.73 -3.63
C ALA A 115 -8.14 13.95 -3.85
N GLN A 116 -8.61 15.13 -3.49
CA GLN A 116 -10.00 15.57 -3.69
C GLN A 116 -10.04 17.04 -4.13
N GLY A 117 -10.84 17.34 -5.14
CA GLY A 117 -11.03 18.71 -5.64
C GLY A 117 -9.73 19.41 -6.07
N GLY A 118 -8.76 18.64 -6.59
CA GLY A 118 -7.45 19.16 -6.98
C GLY A 118 -6.46 19.32 -5.85
N LYS A 119 -6.84 19.01 -4.60
CA LYS A 119 -5.98 19.10 -3.41
C LYS A 119 -5.49 17.71 -3.00
N PHE A 120 -4.19 17.58 -2.75
CA PHE A 120 -3.60 16.38 -2.17
C PHE A 120 -3.94 16.28 -0.69
N LEU A 121 -4.47 15.11 -0.27
CA LEU A 121 -4.89 14.87 1.11
C LEU A 121 -3.89 14.02 1.90
N GLY A 122 -3.15 13.14 1.23
CA GLY A 122 -2.19 12.29 1.92
C GLY A 122 -1.91 10.97 1.23
N VAL A 123 -1.24 10.09 1.98
CA VAL A 123 -0.81 8.76 1.54
C VAL A 123 -1.28 7.72 2.55
N ILE A 124 -1.79 6.61 2.06
CA ILE A 124 -1.99 5.38 2.86
C ILE A 124 -1.03 4.33 2.32
N ALA A 125 -0.19 3.79 3.18
CA ALA A 125 0.73 2.73 2.81
C ALA A 125 0.24 1.38 3.34
N ALA A 126 0.40 0.35 2.53
CA ALA A 126 0.12 -1.01 2.90
C ALA A 126 1.29 -1.93 2.57
N ALA A 127 1.47 -2.97 3.35
CA ALA A 127 2.47 -4.00 3.11
C ALA A 127 1.88 -5.40 3.31
N ASP A 128 2.48 -6.38 2.69
CA ASP A 128 2.22 -7.77 3.03
C ASP A 128 2.84 -8.08 4.39
N VAL A 129 2.00 -8.44 5.33
CA VAL A 129 2.45 -8.85 6.66
C VAL A 129 2.76 -10.33 6.62
N VAL A 130 3.98 -10.63 6.97
CA VAL A 130 4.39 -12.00 7.26
C VAL A 130 3.54 -12.54 8.41
N LYS A 131 2.89 -13.68 8.18
CA LYS A 131 2.12 -14.33 9.26
C LYS A 131 3.05 -14.62 10.43
N PRO A 132 2.67 -14.34 11.68
CA PRO A 132 3.49 -14.65 12.86
C PRO A 132 4.00 -16.10 12.86
N THR A 133 3.14 -17.03 12.45
CA THR A 133 3.47 -18.45 12.32
C THR A 133 4.55 -18.77 11.27
N SER A 134 4.75 -17.89 10.28
CA SER A 134 5.79 -18.14 9.25
C SER A 134 7.18 -18.03 9.81
N ARG A 135 7.45 -17.07 10.71
CA ARG A 135 8.75 -16.93 11.36
C ARG A 135 9.07 -18.15 12.22
N GLU A 136 8.09 -18.62 13.00
CA GLU A 136 8.26 -19.82 13.84
C GLU A 136 8.48 -21.08 12.99
N ALA A 137 7.71 -21.25 11.91
CA ALA A 137 7.87 -22.39 11.00
C ALA A 137 9.25 -22.40 10.34
N ILE A 138 9.72 -21.23 9.88
CA ILE A 138 11.05 -21.08 9.29
C ILE A 138 12.15 -21.41 10.29
N ALA A 139 12.05 -20.90 11.53
CA ALA A 139 13.01 -21.20 12.58
C ALA A 139 13.10 -22.71 12.85
N ARG A 140 11.96 -23.39 12.96
CA ARG A 140 11.92 -24.87 13.14
C ARG A 140 12.55 -25.62 11.98
N LEU A 141 12.29 -25.22 10.74
CA LEU A 141 12.92 -25.86 9.58
C LEU A 141 14.44 -25.70 9.61
N GLN A 142 14.93 -24.52 9.98
CA GLN A 142 16.37 -24.24 10.11
C GLN A 142 17.00 -25.04 11.25
N GLU A 143 16.32 -25.20 12.39
CA GLU A 143 16.76 -26.07 13.51
C GLU A 143 16.84 -27.56 13.10
N MET A 144 16.00 -28.01 12.18
CA MET A 144 16.03 -29.33 11.58
C MET A 144 17.15 -29.49 10.53
N GLY A 145 17.99 -28.46 10.31
CA GLY A 145 19.09 -28.49 9.35
C GLY A 145 18.66 -28.23 7.91
N MET A 146 17.45 -27.72 7.67
CA MET A 146 16.97 -27.41 6.33
C MET A 146 17.38 -25.99 5.91
N ASP A 147 17.86 -25.84 4.67
CA ASP A 147 18.07 -24.54 4.05
C ASP A 147 16.73 -24.00 3.52
N VAL A 148 16.29 -22.87 4.08
CA VAL A 148 15.05 -22.22 3.66
C VAL A 148 15.38 -21.09 2.71
N ILE A 149 14.84 -21.16 1.49
CA ILE A 149 15.05 -20.17 0.43
C ILE A 149 13.70 -19.55 0.08
N MET A 150 13.63 -18.22 0.06
CA MET A 150 12.45 -17.49 -0.44
C MET A 150 12.61 -17.21 -1.93
N LEU A 151 11.60 -17.60 -2.71
CA LEU A 151 11.51 -17.33 -4.15
C LEU A 151 10.31 -16.45 -4.42
N THR A 152 10.54 -15.21 -4.90
CA THR A 152 9.48 -14.23 -5.11
C THR A 152 9.60 -13.51 -6.44
N GLY A 153 8.45 -13.08 -6.98
CA GLY A 153 8.37 -12.16 -8.12
C GLY A 153 8.50 -10.69 -7.74
N ASP A 154 8.54 -10.39 -6.43
CA ASP A 154 8.75 -9.02 -5.96
C ASP A 154 10.15 -8.54 -6.27
N ASN A 155 10.33 -7.22 -6.32
CA ASN A 155 11.64 -6.62 -6.52
C ASN A 155 12.60 -6.93 -5.35
N ALA A 156 13.89 -6.82 -5.60
CA ALA A 156 14.93 -7.16 -4.64
C ALA A 156 14.82 -6.40 -3.30
N ARG A 157 14.36 -5.14 -3.30
CA ARG A 157 14.18 -4.34 -2.08
C ARG A 157 13.09 -4.90 -1.16
N THR A 158 11.91 -5.16 -1.72
CA THR A 158 10.79 -5.76 -0.98
C THR A 158 11.17 -7.15 -0.46
N ALA A 159 11.80 -7.95 -1.31
CA ALA A 159 12.27 -9.29 -0.96
C ALA A 159 13.27 -9.29 0.20
N GLU A 160 14.23 -8.35 0.22
CA GLU A 160 15.20 -8.22 1.30
C GLU A 160 14.56 -7.74 2.62
N ALA A 161 13.55 -6.86 2.55
CA ALA A 161 12.79 -6.44 3.73
C ALA A 161 12.03 -7.63 4.36
N ILE A 162 11.36 -8.44 3.54
CA ILE A 162 10.66 -9.65 4.01
C ILE A 162 11.64 -10.67 4.57
N LYS A 163 12.76 -10.93 3.88
CA LYS A 163 13.83 -11.82 4.31
C LYS A 163 14.29 -11.52 5.75
N LYS A 164 14.53 -10.25 6.07
CA LYS A 164 14.90 -9.80 7.41
C LYS A 164 13.81 -10.06 8.45
N GLN A 165 12.54 -9.85 8.07
CA GLN A 165 11.40 -10.06 8.97
C GLN A 165 11.22 -11.55 9.34
N VAL A 166 11.42 -12.45 8.38
CA VAL A 166 11.19 -13.89 8.58
C VAL A 166 12.43 -14.65 9.05
N GLY A 167 13.62 -14.06 8.99
CA GLY A 167 14.87 -14.71 9.41
C GLY A 167 15.42 -15.72 8.40
N ILE A 168 15.09 -15.57 7.10
CA ILE A 168 15.65 -16.41 6.03
C ILE A 168 17.03 -15.88 5.62
N LYS A 169 17.94 -16.77 5.26
CA LYS A 169 19.30 -16.41 4.83
C LYS A 169 19.38 -16.08 3.33
N THR A 170 18.58 -16.77 2.51
CA THR A 170 18.65 -16.69 1.06
C THR A 170 17.33 -16.27 0.47
N VAL A 171 17.36 -15.25 -0.42
CA VAL A 171 16.21 -14.82 -1.22
C VAL A 171 16.61 -14.74 -2.69
N ILE A 172 15.69 -15.16 -3.56
CA ILE A 172 15.78 -14.99 -5.01
C ILE A 172 14.58 -14.16 -5.42
N ALA A 173 14.84 -12.91 -5.77
CA ALA A 173 13.84 -11.90 -6.15
C ALA A 173 13.70 -11.79 -7.67
N ASP A 174 12.74 -10.98 -8.14
CA ASP A 174 12.50 -10.67 -9.56
C ASP A 174 12.29 -11.92 -10.43
N VAL A 175 11.74 -13.01 -9.88
CA VAL A 175 11.56 -14.28 -10.58
C VAL A 175 10.23 -14.30 -11.30
N LEU A 176 10.27 -14.45 -12.63
CA LEU A 176 9.06 -14.59 -13.43
C LEU A 176 8.35 -15.92 -13.15
N PRO A 177 7.02 -15.98 -13.30
CA PRO A 177 6.25 -17.19 -13.00
C PRO A 177 6.77 -18.45 -13.75
N GLN A 178 7.18 -18.29 -15.00
CA GLN A 178 7.73 -19.37 -15.84
C GLN A 178 9.11 -19.86 -15.37
N ASP A 179 9.89 -19.00 -14.69
CA ASP A 179 11.26 -19.33 -14.28
C ASP A 179 11.31 -19.95 -12.88
N LYS A 180 10.20 -19.92 -12.14
CA LYS A 180 10.14 -20.48 -10.79
C LYS A 180 10.46 -21.97 -10.75
N GLU A 181 9.98 -22.74 -11.74
CA GLU A 181 10.22 -24.17 -11.81
C GLU A 181 11.72 -24.49 -12.00
N GLU A 182 12.39 -23.77 -12.88
CA GLU A 182 13.82 -23.97 -13.12
C GLU A 182 14.68 -23.65 -11.90
N LYS A 183 14.31 -22.59 -11.16
CA LYS A 183 15.01 -22.19 -9.92
C LYS A 183 14.84 -23.18 -8.76
N VAL A 184 13.73 -23.93 -8.74
CA VAL A 184 13.47 -24.97 -7.71
C VAL A 184 14.23 -26.27 -8.02
N ARG A 185 14.54 -26.54 -9.28
CA ARG A 185 15.26 -27.79 -9.71
C ARG A 185 16.76 -27.72 -9.49
N ARG A 186 17.32 -26.56 -9.15
CA ARG A 186 18.75 -26.36 -8.85
C ARG A 186 19.01 -26.36 -7.35
#